data_6fb4e579a06518cfde5419b53228e6be
#
_entry.id   6fb4e579a06518cfde5419b53228e6be
#
_cell.length_a   1.000
_cell.length_b   1.000
_cell.length_c   1.000
_cell.angle_alpha   90.00
_cell.angle_beta   90.00
_cell.angle_gamma   90.00
#
_symmetry.space_group_name_H-M   'P 1'
#
loop_
_entity.id
_entity.type
_entity.pdbx_description
1 polymer ?
#
loop_
_entity_poly.entity_id
_entity_poly.type
_entity_poly.pdbx_seq_one_letter_code
_entity_poly.pdbx_strand_id
1 'polypeptide(L)'
;MHIANISNKELARKLGVDPSLISLMRTGKRKLPRNPSMAQRMSEVLAEYCPAPFQRQAISDMLGQVSINAGMPVEALAQRIMNWLLGEQGNLADAILTGLQALPGSAERLSAPCPASVSGEQTMFFYGEAGRREAMQRMMDQMRRMETPGTILTVVDDNLEWLLSDYRLTRRIQSGYLELLDRGFSFCQIMPPMNYINRYTESLQFWLPLYATGQVRVYYYPRLRGNLYRHSIIVVPGRCVQYSSSVGLGSASDVTMVSTDLQLVGAIE
;
A
#
# COMPACT_ATOMS: atom_id res chain seq x y z
N MET A 1 16.31 -3.94 -13.81
CA MET A 1 17.24 -3.49 -14.87
C MET A 1 17.81 -2.09 -14.60
N HIS A 2 17.02 -1.07 -14.28
CA HIS A 2 17.56 0.26 -13.92
C HIS A 2 18.47 0.21 -12.68
N ILE A 3 18.03 -0.49 -11.63
CA ILE A 3 18.82 -0.64 -10.39
C ILE A 3 20.12 -1.43 -10.65
N ALA A 4 20.03 -2.49 -11.45
CA ALA A 4 21.16 -3.33 -11.82
C ALA A 4 22.08 -2.69 -12.88
N ASN A 5 21.71 -1.54 -13.42
CA ASN A 5 22.44 -0.82 -14.48
C ASN A 5 22.81 -1.72 -15.68
N ILE A 6 21.94 -2.64 -16.06
CA ILE A 6 22.12 -3.55 -17.20
C ILE A 6 21.21 -3.16 -18.36
N SER A 7 21.76 -3.10 -19.57
CA SER A 7 21.01 -2.80 -20.79
C SER A 7 20.21 -4.00 -21.29
N ASN A 8 19.16 -3.73 -22.12
CA ASN A 8 18.37 -4.81 -22.74
C ASN A 8 19.26 -5.72 -23.61
N LYS A 9 20.23 -5.16 -24.35
CA LYS A 9 21.14 -5.91 -25.20
C LYS A 9 22.07 -6.82 -24.41
N GLU A 10 22.58 -6.32 -23.30
CA GLU A 10 23.50 -7.04 -22.45
C GLU A 10 22.80 -8.18 -21.71
N LEU A 11 21.63 -7.92 -21.13
CA LEU A 11 20.83 -8.96 -20.51
C LEU A 11 20.43 -10.04 -21.51
N ALA A 12 19.98 -9.66 -22.70
CA ALA A 12 19.64 -10.59 -23.77
C ALA A 12 20.83 -11.47 -24.19
N ARG A 13 22.03 -10.86 -24.34
CA ARG A 13 23.28 -11.60 -24.64
C ARG A 13 23.60 -12.64 -23.55
N LYS A 14 23.51 -12.26 -22.29
CA LYS A 14 23.75 -13.15 -21.13
C LYS A 14 22.75 -14.32 -21.07
N LEU A 15 21.51 -14.05 -21.45
CA LEU A 15 20.43 -15.07 -21.45
C LEU A 15 20.37 -15.91 -22.74
N GLY A 16 21.07 -15.50 -23.80
CA GLY A 16 21.01 -16.16 -25.11
C GLY A 16 19.66 -15.96 -25.82
N VAL A 17 19.02 -14.79 -25.65
CA VAL A 17 17.73 -14.45 -26.24
C VAL A 17 17.82 -13.17 -27.09
N ASP A 18 16.78 -12.93 -27.88
CA ASP A 18 16.70 -11.71 -28.68
C ASP A 18 16.46 -10.48 -27.79
N PRO A 19 17.18 -9.34 -28.01
CA PRO A 19 16.98 -8.11 -27.26
C PRO A 19 15.55 -7.54 -27.31
N SER A 20 14.82 -7.79 -28.40
CA SER A 20 13.42 -7.37 -28.52
C SER A 20 12.53 -8.07 -27.51
N LEU A 21 12.82 -9.34 -27.18
CA LEU A 21 12.09 -10.10 -26.16
C LEU A 21 12.21 -9.42 -24.77
N ILE A 22 13.41 -9.02 -24.40
CA ILE A 22 13.65 -8.31 -23.14
C ILE A 22 12.94 -6.95 -23.13
N SER A 23 12.98 -6.24 -24.27
CA SER A 23 12.27 -4.96 -24.40
C SER A 23 10.74 -5.11 -24.25
N LEU A 24 10.16 -6.14 -24.86
CA LEU A 24 8.73 -6.43 -24.75
C LEU A 24 8.31 -6.81 -23.32
N MET A 25 9.13 -7.60 -22.62
CA MET A 25 8.89 -7.94 -21.21
C MET A 25 8.98 -6.69 -20.33
N ARG A 26 9.98 -5.83 -20.55
CA ARG A 26 10.15 -4.59 -19.79
C ARG A 26 9.00 -3.60 -19.96
N THR A 27 8.42 -3.54 -21.15
CA THR A 27 7.28 -2.65 -21.47
C THR A 27 5.92 -3.26 -21.14
N GLY A 28 5.89 -4.47 -20.58
CA GLY A 28 4.63 -5.17 -20.25
C GLY A 28 3.87 -5.71 -21.46
N LYS A 29 4.39 -5.53 -22.69
CA LYS A 29 3.78 -6.06 -23.93
C LYS A 29 3.89 -7.59 -24.03
N ARG A 30 4.79 -8.19 -23.25
CA ARG A 30 4.94 -9.63 -23.10
C ARG A 30 5.07 -9.97 -21.61
N LYS A 31 4.40 -11.05 -21.19
CA LYS A 31 4.46 -11.56 -19.82
C LYS A 31 5.88 -12.00 -19.48
N LEU A 32 6.24 -11.90 -18.20
CA LEU A 32 7.48 -12.43 -17.66
C LEU A 32 7.58 -13.93 -17.86
N PRO A 33 8.80 -14.52 -17.88
CA PRO A 33 8.98 -15.95 -18.15
C PRO A 33 8.29 -16.78 -17.07
N ARG A 34 7.43 -17.70 -17.51
CA ARG A 34 6.85 -18.74 -16.64
C ARG A 34 7.74 -19.97 -16.54
N ASN A 35 8.76 -20.07 -17.38
CA ASN A 35 9.72 -21.16 -17.35
C ASN A 35 10.72 -20.94 -16.21
N PRO A 36 10.76 -21.84 -15.19
CA PRO A 36 11.65 -21.71 -14.04
C PRO A 36 13.13 -21.53 -14.42
N SER A 37 13.62 -22.27 -15.42
CA SER A 37 15.02 -22.20 -15.84
C SER A 37 15.40 -20.84 -16.43
N MET A 38 14.51 -20.22 -17.17
CA MET A 38 14.73 -18.85 -17.70
C MET A 38 14.63 -17.80 -16.59
N ALA A 39 13.68 -17.95 -15.69
CA ALA A 39 13.52 -17.04 -14.54
C ALA A 39 14.75 -17.13 -13.63
N GLN A 40 15.26 -18.34 -13.38
CA GLN A 40 16.47 -18.56 -12.59
C GLN A 40 17.68 -17.85 -13.23
N ARG A 41 17.97 -18.12 -14.50
CA ARG A 41 19.09 -17.47 -15.20
C ARG A 41 18.96 -15.94 -15.22
N MET A 42 17.75 -15.43 -15.42
CA MET A 42 17.49 -13.99 -15.39
C MET A 42 17.75 -13.40 -14.00
N SER A 43 17.33 -14.09 -12.95
CA SER A 43 17.52 -13.65 -11.56
C SER A 43 18.99 -13.66 -11.15
N GLU A 44 19.74 -14.69 -11.54
CA GLU A 44 21.18 -14.80 -11.29
C GLU A 44 21.93 -13.63 -11.95
N VAL A 45 21.69 -13.38 -13.24
CA VAL A 45 22.31 -12.24 -13.95
C VAL A 45 21.94 -10.91 -13.31
N LEU A 46 20.67 -10.69 -12.94
CA LEU A 46 20.25 -9.44 -12.31
C LEU A 46 20.88 -9.25 -10.93
N ALA A 47 21.06 -10.32 -10.17
CA ALA A 47 21.68 -10.27 -8.84
C ALA A 47 23.19 -10.00 -8.95
N GLU A 48 23.90 -10.60 -9.92
CA GLU A 48 25.32 -10.33 -10.21
C GLU A 48 25.58 -8.84 -10.52
N TYR A 49 24.65 -8.20 -11.24
CA TYR A 49 24.74 -6.77 -11.59
C TYR A 49 24.34 -5.80 -10.46
N CYS A 50 24.14 -6.32 -9.24
CA CYS A 50 23.85 -5.52 -8.06
C CYS A 50 24.94 -5.73 -6.97
N PRO A 51 26.21 -5.37 -7.26
CA PRO A 51 27.30 -5.57 -6.30
C PRO A 51 27.21 -4.64 -5.10
N ALA A 52 26.67 -3.44 -5.28
CA ALA A 52 26.64 -2.42 -4.24
C ALA A 52 25.48 -2.62 -3.24
N PRO A 53 25.70 -2.38 -1.94
CA PRO A 53 24.68 -2.52 -0.90
C PRO A 53 23.41 -1.70 -1.19
N PHE A 54 23.54 -0.47 -1.70
CA PHE A 54 22.39 0.38 -2.04
C PHE A 54 21.53 -0.19 -3.17
N GLN A 55 22.15 -0.89 -4.15
CA GLN A 55 21.42 -1.55 -5.24
C GLN A 55 20.60 -2.72 -4.71
N ARG A 56 21.18 -3.52 -3.83
CA ARG A 56 20.50 -4.64 -3.18
C ARG A 56 19.34 -4.16 -2.32
N GLN A 57 19.55 -3.07 -1.58
CA GLN A 57 18.49 -2.45 -0.79
C GLN A 57 17.36 -1.95 -1.70
N ALA A 58 17.68 -1.27 -2.80
CA ALA A 58 16.68 -0.77 -3.75
C ALA A 58 15.87 -1.90 -4.42
N ILE A 59 16.50 -3.07 -4.69
CA ILE A 59 15.77 -4.25 -5.16
C ILE A 59 14.87 -4.81 -4.06
N SER A 60 15.35 -4.89 -2.83
CA SER A 60 14.55 -5.34 -1.70
C SER A 60 13.31 -4.48 -1.49
N ASP A 61 13.49 -3.16 -1.51
CA ASP A 61 12.40 -2.20 -1.38
C ASP A 61 11.37 -2.37 -2.52
N MET A 62 11.87 -2.61 -3.75
CA MET A 62 11.02 -2.88 -4.91
C MET A 62 10.23 -4.20 -4.78
N LEU A 63 10.83 -5.21 -4.16
CA LEU A 63 10.20 -6.52 -3.93
C LEU A 63 9.29 -6.54 -2.69
N GLY A 64 9.12 -5.39 -2.00
CA GLY A 64 8.20 -5.25 -0.87
C GLY A 64 8.65 -5.96 0.41
N GLN A 65 9.93 -6.26 0.56
CA GLN A 65 10.44 -6.98 1.73
C GLN A 65 11.19 -6.03 2.70
N VAL A 66 10.75 -6.07 3.95
CA VAL A 66 11.41 -5.36 5.06
C VAL A 66 12.71 -6.08 5.41
N SER A 67 13.82 -5.31 5.46
CA SER A 67 15.15 -5.70 5.94
C SER A 67 15.91 -6.73 5.09
N ILE A 68 16.68 -6.21 4.14
CA ILE A 68 17.90 -6.90 3.69
C ILE A 68 19.06 -6.29 4.46
N ASN A 69 19.69 -7.09 5.31
CA ASN A 69 21.01 -6.72 5.85
C ASN A 69 21.95 -6.52 4.66
N ALA A 70 22.80 -5.49 4.73
CA ALA A 70 23.78 -5.14 3.68
C ALA A 70 24.74 -6.29 3.29
N GLY A 71 24.71 -7.40 4.03
CA GLY A 71 25.48 -8.62 3.82
C GLY A 71 24.76 -9.79 3.14
N MET A 72 23.59 -9.57 2.50
CA MET A 72 22.91 -10.67 1.82
C MET A 72 23.76 -11.28 0.71
N PRO A 73 23.96 -12.60 0.67
CA PRO A 73 24.61 -13.30 -0.42
C PRO A 73 23.89 -13.08 -1.76
N VAL A 74 24.65 -13.07 -2.86
CA VAL A 74 24.11 -12.87 -4.22
C VAL A 74 23.09 -13.95 -4.56
N GLU A 75 23.31 -15.18 -4.11
CA GLU A 75 22.44 -16.32 -4.32
C GLU A 75 21.06 -16.11 -3.66
N ALA A 76 21.04 -15.57 -2.46
CA ALA A 76 19.79 -15.25 -1.76
C ALA A 76 19.01 -14.13 -2.45
N LEU A 77 19.72 -13.13 -3.01
CA LEU A 77 19.10 -12.08 -3.83
C LEU A 77 18.54 -12.67 -5.13
N ALA A 78 19.30 -13.56 -5.81
CA ALA A 78 18.86 -14.24 -7.02
C ALA A 78 17.58 -15.03 -6.77
N GLN A 79 17.53 -15.82 -5.70
CA GLN A 79 16.34 -16.59 -5.34
C GLN A 79 15.10 -15.72 -5.14
N ARG A 80 15.26 -14.57 -4.51
CA ARG A 80 14.16 -13.61 -4.30
C ARG A 80 13.67 -12.98 -5.59
N ILE A 81 14.60 -12.58 -6.47
CA ILE A 81 14.25 -12.09 -7.80
C ILE A 81 13.53 -13.17 -8.61
N MET A 82 13.98 -14.43 -8.52
CA MET A 82 13.36 -15.58 -9.19
C MET A 82 11.90 -15.77 -8.73
N ASN A 83 11.67 -15.81 -7.43
CA ASN A 83 10.32 -15.97 -6.86
C ASN A 83 9.39 -14.83 -7.32
N TRP A 84 9.91 -13.60 -7.37
CA TRP A 84 9.16 -12.47 -7.89
C TRP A 84 8.85 -12.60 -9.40
N LEU A 85 9.82 -13.02 -10.21
CA LEU A 85 9.64 -13.23 -11.66
C LEU A 85 8.60 -14.30 -11.97
N LEU A 86 8.54 -15.36 -11.17
CA LEU A 86 7.59 -16.47 -11.33
C LEU A 86 6.19 -16.14 -10.79
N GLY A 87 6.06 -15.00 -10.09
CA GLY A 87 4.85 -14.69 -9.34
C GLY A 87 4.68 -15.58 -8.09
N GLU A 88 5.68 -16.39 -7.80
CA GLU A 88 5.87 -17.09 -6.53
C GLU A 88 6.43 -16.09 -5.50
N GLN A 89 5.74 -14.98 -5.34
CA GLN A 89 5.85 -14.28 -4.06
C GLN A 89 5.30 -15.29 -3.09
N GLY A 90 6.20 -15.93 -2.37
CA GLY A 90 5.85 -16.86 -1.32
C GLY A 90 4.76 -16.20 -0.53
N ASN A 91 3.58 -16.78 -0.60
CA ASN A 91 2.36 -16.17 -0.15
C ASN A 91 2.67 -15.73 1.28
N LEU A 92 2.89 -14.44 1.52
CA LEU A 92 3.08 -13.96 2.89
C LEU A 92 1.85 -14.39 3.69
N ALA A 93 0.68 -14.50 3.02
CA ALA A 93 -0.48 -15.17 3.56
C ALA A 93 -0.19 -16.63 3.91
N ASP A 94 0.54 -17.40 3.08
CA ASP A 94 0.93 -18.78 3.40
C ASP A 94 2.02 -18.83 4.49
N ALA A 95 2.96 -17.90 4.51
CA ALA A 95 3.97 -17.79 5.57
C ALA A 95 3.34 -17.33 6.91
N ILE A 96 2.40 -16.39 6.85
CA ILE A 96 1.61 -15.95 8.01
C ILE A 96 0.67 -17.08 8.45
N LEU A 97 -0.02 -17.75 7.53
CA LEU A 97 -0.88 -18.90 7.83
C LEU A 97 -0.09 -20.05 8.41
N THR A 98 1.08 -20.38 7.85
CA THR A 98 1.99 -21.40 8.39
C THR A 98 2.52 -21.00 9.77
N GLY A 99 2.89 -19.73 9.95
CA GLY A 99 3.30 -19.19 11.25
C GLY A 99 2.17 -19.18 12.27
N LEU A 100 0.96 -18.84 11.86
CA LEU A 100 -0.25 -18.87 12.69
C LEU A 100 -0.69 -20.30 13.01
N GLN A 101 -0.56 -21.24 12.08
CA GLN A 101 -0.83 -22.67 12.28
C GLN A 101 0.17 -23.34 13.25
N ALA A 102 1.38 -22.79 13.35
CA ALA A 102 2.37 -23.27 14.31
C ALA A 102 2.10 -22.81 15.76
N LEU A 103 1.15 -21.89 15.98
CA LEU A 103 0.75 -21.47 17.31
C LEU A 103 -0.27 -22.44 17.91
N PRO A 104 -0.08 -22.93 19.14
CA PRO A 104 -1.03 -23.83 19.79
C PRO A 104 -2.43 -23.21 19.87
N GLY A 105 -3.46 -23.90 19.37
CA GLY A 105 -4.86 -23.45 19.39
C GLY A 105 -5.29 -22.53 18.23
N SER A 106 -4.46 -22.35 17.19
CA SER A 106 -4.76 -21.47 16.05
C SER A 106 -5.82 -22.02 15.09
N ALA A 107 -5.92 -23.34 14.95
CA ALA A 107 -6.85 -23.97 14.00
C ALA A 107 -8.33 -23.69 14.31
N GLU A 108 -8.71 -23.62 15.59
CA GLU A 108 -10.08 -23.29 16.00
C GLU A 108 -10.42 -21.81 15.83
N ARG A 109 -9.41 -20.91 15.90
CA ARG A 109 -9.61 -19.47 15.74
C ARG A 109 -9.72 -19.04 14.28
N LEU A 110 -9.11 -19.77 13.35
CA LEU A 110 -9.15 -19.48 11.91
C LEU A 110 -10.46 -19.94 11.24
N SER A 111 -11.20 -20.85 11.86
CA SER A 111 -12.48 -21.34 11.35
C SER A 111 -13.70 -20.62 11.93
N ALA A 112 -13.53 -19.75 12.91
CA ALA A 112 -14.60 -18.91 13.39
C ALA A 112 -14.95 -17.82 12.36
N PRO A 113 -16.23 -17.59 12.04
CA PRO A 113 -16.60 -16.46 11.21
C PRO A 113 -16.10 -15.18 11.88
N CYS A 114 -15.25 -14.43 11.18
CA CYS A 114 -14.74 -13.16 11.69
C CYS A 114 -15.94 -12.22 11.87
N PRO A 115 -16.21 -11.69 13.07
CA PRO A 115 -17.29 -10.75 13.26
C PRO A 115 -17.03 -9.52 12.38
N ALA A 116 -18.08 -8.96 11.77
CA ALA A 116 -17.97 -7.80 10.90
C ALA A 116 -17.34 -6.58 11.59
N SER A 117 -17.38 -6.55 12.92
CA SER A 117 -16.68 -5.55 13.76
C SER A 117 -16.36 -6.15 15.13
N VAL A 118 -15.20 -5.83 15.67
CA VAL A 118 -14.84 -6.06 17.08
C VAL A 118 -14.68 -4.69 17.71
N SER A 119 -15.49 -4.38 18.70
CA SER A 119 -15.46 -3.11 19.42
C SER A 119 -14.90 -3.28 20.82
N GLY A 120 -13.82 -2.57 21.14
CA GLY A 120 -13.51 -2.15 22.49
C GLY A 120 -14.15 -0.76 22.74
N GLU A 121 -14.21 -0.27 23.96
CA GLU A 121 -14.85 1.02 24.27
C GLU A 121 -14.27 2.22 23.46
N GLN A 122 -13.01 2.12 23.00
CA GLN A 122 -12.29 3.20 22.31
C GLN A 122 -11.78 2.83 20.92
N THR A 123 -11.78 1.54 20.54
CA THR A 123 -11.22 1.07 19.25
C THR A 123 -12.19 0.08 18.59
N MET A 124 -12.46 0.34 17.31
CA MET A 124 -13.34 -0.48 16.47
C MET A 124 -12.57 -0.98 15.25
N PHE A 125 -12.83 -2.23 14.85
CA PHE A 125 -12.27 -2.83 13.64
C PHE A 125 -13.39 -3.12 12.64
N PHE A 126 -13.08 -2.87 11.37
CA PHE A 126 -13.98 -3.01 10.23
C PHE A 126 -13.29 -3.83 9.15
N TYR A 127 -14.04 -4.67 8.44
CA TYR A 127 -13.47 -5.62 7.48
C TYR A 127 -14.09 -5.44 6.09
N GLY A 128 -13.24 -5.56 5.08
CA GLY A 128 -13.60 -5.43 3.68
C GLY A 128 -14.03 -4.01 3.29
N GLU A 129 -14.49 -3.87 2.07
CA GLU A 129 -14.85 -2.56 1.48
C GLU A 129 -16.05 -1.91 2.20
N ALA A 130 -17.07 -2.68 2.53
CA ALA A 130 -18.24 -2.18 3.27
C ALA A 130 -17.85 -1.68 4.67
N GLY A 131 -17.00 -2.42 5.37
CA GLY A 131 -16.48 -2.02 6.66
C GLY A 131 -15.62 -0.76 6.57
N ARG A 132 -14.82 -0.63 5.52
CA ARG A 132 -14.01 0.56 5.29
C ARG A 132 -14.87 1.81 5.05
N ARG A 133 -15.99 1.67 4.32
CA ARG A 133 -16.97 2.74 4.14
C ARG A 133 -17.62 3.16 5.45
N GLU A 134 -17.98 2.19 6.29
CA GLU A 134 -18.54 2.46 7.63
C GLU A 134 -17.49 3.15 8.52
N ALA A 135 -16.24 2.67 8.54
CA ALA A 135 -15.16 3.28 9.29
C ALA A 135 -14.96 4.75 8.92
N MET A 136 -15.00 5.07 7.62
CA MET A 136 -14.88 6.43 7.13
C MET A 136 -16.03 7.33 7.61
N GLN A 137 -17.25 6.81 7.64
CA GLN A 137 -18.40 7.54 8.18
C GLN A 137 -18.23 7.80 9.69
N ARG A 138 -17.79 6.79 10.44
CA ARG A 138 -17.50 6.90 11.87
C ARG A 138 -16.42 7.93 12.15
N MET A 139 -15.34 7.90 11.38
CA MET A 139 -14.26 8.89 11.51
C MET A 139 -14.77 10.30 11.22
N MET A 140 -15.60 10.48 10.18
CA MET A 140 -16.22 11.75 9.87
C MET A 140 -17.13 12.25 10.99
N ASP A 141 -17.94 11.37 11.59
CA ASP A 141 -18.81 11.70 12.70
C ASP A 141 -18.01 12.10 13.95
N GLN A 142 -16.86 11.46 14.19
CA GLN A 142 -15.94 11.86 15.27
C GLN A 142 -15.36 13.25 15.03
N MET A 143 -14.88 13.54 13.82
CA MET A 143 -14.33 14.86 13.47
C MET A 143 -15.39 15.98 13.58
N ARG A 144 -16.64 15.71 13.18
CA ARG A 144 -17.73 16.68 13.29
C ARG A 144 -18.10 17.03 14.72
N ARG A 145 -17.94 16.10 15.67
CA ARG A 145 -18.20 16.34 17.11
C ARG A 145 -17.13 17.17 17.79
N MET A 146 -15.99 17.39 17.14
CA MET A 146 -14.92 18.19 17.73
C MET A 146 -15.31 19.68 17.76
N GLU A 147 -15.22 20.30 18.92
CA GLU A 147 -15.55 21.72 19.10
C GLU A 147 -14.43 22.65 18.63
N THR A 148 -13.17 22.23 18.85
CA THR A 148 -12.00 23.03 18.49
C THR A 148 -11.39 22.52 17.18
N PRO A 149 -11.07 23.40 16.22
CA PRO A 149 -10.40 23.00 14.99
C PRO A 149 -8.99 22.47 15.25
N GLY A 150 -8.44 21.76 14.28
CA GLY A 150 -7.10 21.19 14.33
C GLY A 150 -6.61 20.84 12.94
N THR A 151 -5.40 20.30 12.86
CA THR A 151 -4.86 19.79 11.59
C THR A 151 -5.19 18.30 11.46
N ILE A 152 -5.78 17.93 10.34
CA ILE A 152 -6.04 16.54 9.97
C ILE A 152 -4.86 16.06 9.12
N LEU A 153 -4.15 15.07 9.63
CA LEU A 153 -3.03 14.44 8.91
C LEU A 153 -3.56 13.25 8.11
N THR A 154 -3.23 13.19 6.83
CA THR A 154 -3.65 12.08 5.98
C THR A 154 -2.48 11.52 5.20
N VAL A 155 -2.35 10.19 5.21
CA VAL A 155 -1.47 9.45 4.31
C VAL A 155 -2.36 8.55 3.47
N VAL A 156 -2.37 8.76 2.16
CA VAL A 156 -3.22 8.01 1.24
C VAL A 156 -2.33 7.26 0.26
N ASP A 157 -2.16 5.96 0.49
CA ASP A 157 -1.37 5.07 -0.36
C ASP A 157 -2.27 4.02 -1.05
N ASP A 158 -3.52 4.36 -1.30
CA ASP A 158 -4.46 3.50 -1.99
C ASP A 158 -5.19 4.19 -3.15
N ASN A 159 -5.96 3.42 -3.90
CA ASN A 159 -6.59 3.89 -5.12
C ASN A 159 -7.93 4.61 -4.91
N LEU A 160 -8.41 4.77 -3.70
CA LEU A 160 -9.72 5.37 -3.37
C LEU A 160 -10.93 4.80 -4.12
N GLU A 161 -10.78 3.70 -4.86
CA GLU A 161 -11.86 3.11 -5.66
C GLU A 161 -13.07 2.73 -4.80
N TRP A 162 -12.83 2.22 -3.62
CA TRP A 162 -13.84 1.91 -2.62
C TRP A 162 -14.71 3.13 -2.24
N LEU A 163 -14.16 4.32 -2.30
CA LEU A 163 -14.86 5.59 -2.03
C LEU A 163 -15.51 6.13 -3.30
N LEU A 164 -14.75 6.24 -4.38
CA LEU A 164 -15.18 6.90 -5.63
C LEU A 164 -16.25 6.11 -6.39
N SER A 165 -16.32 4.79 -6.21
CA SER A 165 -17.37 3.94 -6.79
C SER A 165 -18.78 4.18 -6.21
N ASP A 166 -18.86 4.76 -5.00
CA ASP A 166 -20.12 5.15 -4.39
C ASP A 166 -20.28 6.68 -4.39
N TYR A 167 -21.00 7.19 -5.40
CA TYR A 167 -21.21 8.63 -5.58
C TYR A 167 -21.87 9.29 -4.36
N ARG A 168 -22.81 8.63 -3.68
CA ARG A 168 -23.50 9.20 -2.52
C ARG A 168 -22.54 9.35 -1.34
N LEU A 169 -21.76 8.31 -1.07
CA LEU A 169 -20.74 8.35 -0.03
C LEU A 169 -19.66 9.38 -0.36
N THR A 170 -19.16 9.39 -1.60
CA THR A 170 -18.17 10.35 -2.07
C THR A 170 -18.61 11.79 -1.79
N ARG A 171 -19.83 12.14 -2.18
CA ARG A 171 -20.40 13.49 -1.95
C ARG A 171 -20.57 13.80 -0.46
N ARG A 172 -21.03 12.82 0.32
CA ARG A 172 -21.20 12.99 1.77
C ARG A 172 -19.87 13.27 2.47
N ILE A 173 -18.83 12.52 2.12
CA ILE A 173 -17.48 12.68 2.70
C ILE A 173 -16.86 14.01 2.23
N GLN A 174 -16.97 14.35 0.95
CA GLN A 174 -16.50 15.61 0.41
C GLN A 174 -17.15 16.81 1.11
N SER A 175 -18.48 16.79 1.25
CA SER A 175 -19.22 17.85 1.97
C SER A 175 -18.82 17.92 3.44
N GLY A 176 -18.56 16.77 4.09
CA GLY A 176 -18.09 16.75 5.46
C GLY A 176 -16.70 17.37 5.63
N TYR A 177 -15.80 17.11 4.70
CA TYR A 177 -14.48 17.75 4.73
C TYR A 177 -14.57 19.28 4.47
N LEU A 178 -15.41 19.71 3.54
CA LEU A 178 -15.63 21.15 3.31
C LEU A 178 -16.21 21.84 4.56
N GLU A 179 -17.16 21.18 5.24
CA GLU A 179 -17.71 21.66 6.51
C GLU A 179 -16.63 21.82 7.60
N LEU A 180 -15.72 20.84 7.71
CA LEU A 180 -14.60 20.94 8.65
C LEU A 180 -13.63 22.06 8.31
N LEU A 181 -13.30 22.25 7.02
CA LEU A 181 -12.46 23.36 6.56
C LEU A 181 -13.11 24.71 6.86
N ASP A 182 -14.43 24.87 6.63
CA ASP A 182 -15.18 26.07 6.96
C ASP A 182 -15.17 26.38 8.47
N ARG A 183 -15.13 25.35 9.31
CA ARG A 183 -14.97 25.46 10.76
C ARG A 183 -13.53 25.75 11.22
N GLY A 184 -12.59 25.95 10.30
CA GLY A 184 -11.20 26.30 10.58
C GLY A 184 -10.24 25.11 10.73
N PHE A 185 -10.66 23.89 10.42
CA PHE A 185 -9.73 22.77 10.31
C PHE A 185 -8.79 22.96 9.10
N SER A 186 -7.64 22.33 9.14
CA SER A 186 -6.70 22.27 8.01
C SER A 186 -6.31 20.83 7.72
N PHE A 187 -5.87 20.56 6.48
CA PHE A 187 -5.38 19.26 6.09
C PHE A 187 -3.88 19.31 5.76
N CYS A 188 -3.16 18.30 6.20
CA CYS A 188 -1.82 17.97 5.75
C CYS A 188 -1.86 16.59 5.13
N GLN A 189 -1.76 16.52 3.81
CA GLN A 189 -1.91 15.29 3.04
C GLN A 189 -0.56 14.84 2.48
N ILE A 190 -0.21 13.60 2.73
CA ILE A 190 0.94 12.93 2.11
C ILE A 190 0.42 11.87 1.16
N MET A 191 0.85 11.91 -0.10
CA MET A 191 0.43 10.97 -1.12
C MET A 191 1.59 10.54 -2.02
N PRO A 192 1.56 9.30 -2.55
CA PRO A 192 2.54 8.87 -3.54
C PRO A 192 2.31 9.58 -4.87
N PRO A 193 3.31 9.64 -5.75
CA PRO A 193 3.11 10.10 -7.11
C PRO A 193 2.12 9.17 -7.83
N MET A 194 1.08 9.74 -8.39
CA MET A 194 0.04 8.98 -9.11
C MET A 194 0.53 8.61 -10.52
N ASN A 195 0.60 7.30 -10.78
CA ASN A 195 1.10 6.78 -12.07
C ASN A 195 -0.01 6.51 -13.12
N TYR A 196 -1.29 6.72 -12.79
CA TYR A 196 -2.42 6.36 -13.66
C TYR A 196 -3.32 7.56 -13.93
N ILE A 197 -3.22 8.12 -15.12
CA ILE A 197 -3.91 9.34 -15.55
C ILE A 197 -5.45 9.23 -15.40
N ASN A 198 -6.05 8.09 -15.72
CA ASN A 198 -7.52 7.93 -15.68
C ASN A 198 -8.09 7.98 -14.26
N ARG A 199 -7.36 7.45 -13.27
CA ARG A 199 -7.75 7.49 -11.85
C ARG A 199 -7.42 8.84 -11.19
N TYR A 200 -6.48 9.57 -11.78
CA TYR A 200 -6.11 10.90 -11.33
C TYR A 200 -7.27 11.90 -11.50
N THR A 201 -8.01 11.81 -12.61
CA THR A 201 -9.13 12.73 -12.91
C THR A 201 -10.27 12.58 -11.89
N GLU A 202 -10.65 11.35 -11.56
CA GLU A 202 -11.71 11.09 -10.58
C GLU A 202 -11.30 11.53 -9.18
N SER A 203 -10.06 11.22 -8.78
CA SER A 203 -9.49 11.67 -7.52
C SER A 203 -9.38 13.19 -7.45
N LEU A 204 -8.99 13.86 -8.54
CA LEU A 204 -8.96 15.32 -8.61
C LEU A 204 -10.33 15.94 -8.45
N GLN A 205 -11.38 15.39 -9.04
CA GLN A 205 -12.74 15.89 -8.88
C GLN A 205 -13.19 15.86 -7.42
N PHE A 206 -12.74 14.86 -6.66
CA PHE A 206 -12.97 14.79 -5.22
C PHE A 206 -12.17 15.84 -4.46
N TRP A 207 -10.87 15.98 -4.74
CA TRP A 207 -9.96 16.81 -3.96
C TRP A 207 -9.95 18.30 -4.39
N LEU A 208 -10.27 18.61 -5.65
CA LEU A 208 -10.17 19.96 -6.18
C LEU A 208 -10.96 21.02 -5.40
N PRO A 209 -12.22 20.79 -4.98
CA PRO A 209 -12.95 21.75 -4.15
C PRO A 209 -12.29 21.99 -2.79
N LEU A 210 -11.66 20.94 -2.21
CA LEU A 210 -10.95 21.04 -0.94
C LEU A 210 -9.65 21.86 -1.11
N TYR A 211 -8.90 21.63 -2.19
CA TYR A 211 -7.69 22.40 -2.49
C TYR A 211 -7.99 23.88 -2.74
N ALA A 212 -9.12 24.18 -3.35
CA ALA A 212 -9.55 25.56 -3.63
C ALA A 212 -9.77 26.39 -2.37
N THR A 213 -9.97 25.77 -1.19
CA THR A 213 -10.07 26.48 0.09
C THR A 213 -8.75 27.08 0.58
N GLY A 214 -7.61 26.62 0.04
CA GLY A 214 -6.28 27.01 0.48
C GLY A 214 -5.85 26.44 1.85
N GLN A 215 -6.70 25.65 2.51
CA GLN A 215 -6.43 25.07 3.84
C GLN A 215 -5.87 23.64 3.76
N VAL A 216 -5.62 23.12 2.56
CA VAL A 216 -5.06 21.79 2.32
C VAL A 216 -3.63 21.91 1.81
N ARG A 217 -2.68 21.38 2.56
CA ARG A 217 -1.29 21.27 2.16
C ARG A 217 -1.02 19.85 1.69
N VAL A 218 -0.47 19.70 0.48
CA VAL A 218 -0.17 18.40 -0.12
C VAL A 218 1.34 18.21 -0.24
N TYR A 219 1.81 17.08 0.23
CA TYR A 219 3.18 16.65 0.13
C TYR A 219 3.26 15.34 -0.66
N TYR A 220 4.27 15.22 -1.48
CA TYR A 220 4.53 14.01 -2.27
C TYR A 220 5.83 13.36 -1.81
N TYR A 221 5.81 12.05 -1.64
CA TYR A 221 7.07 11.33 -1.44
C TYR A 221 7.51 10.68 -2.78
N PRO A 222 8.81 10.79 -3.13
CA PRO A 222 9.29 10.48 -4.48
C PRO A 222 9.41 8.99 -4.78
N ARG A 223 9.11 8.11 -3.82
CA ARG A 223 9.28 6.66 -3.97
C ARG A 223 7.94 5.97 -4.12
N LEU A 224 7.82 5.20 -5.20
CA LEU A 224 6.75 4.22 -5.35
C LEU A 224 7.02 3.07 -4.37
N ARG A 225 6.13 2.89 -3.41
CA ARG A 225 6.10 1.64 -2.63
C ARG A 225 5.53 0.53 -3.50
N GLY A 226 6.00 -0.71 -3.31
CA GLY A 226 5.48 -1.87 -4.02
C GLY A 226 3.96 -2.01 -3.80
N ASN A 227 3.24 -2.38 -4.85
CA ASN A 227 1.77 -2.44 -4.86
C ASN A 227 1.14 -3.52 -3.95
N LEU A 228 1.92 -4.23 -3.16
CA LEU A 228 1.44 -5.38 -2.39
C LEU A 228 0.75 -4.96 -1.07
N TYR A 229 1.30 -3.98 -0.39
CA TYR A 229 0.75 -3.44 0.85
C TYR A 229 0.33 -2.00 0.65
N ARG A 230 -0.90 -1.70 0.98
CA ARG A 230 -1.45 -0.35 0.91
C ARG A 230 -1.91 0.06 2.29
N HIS A 231 -1.58 1.27 2.65
CA HIS A 231 -1.96 1.86 3.92
C HIS A 231 -2.61 3.20 3.69
N SER A 232 -3.68 3.46 4.42
CA SER A 232 -4.25 4.80 4.52
C SER A 232 -4.39 5.15 5.97
N ILE A 233 -3.96 6.34 6.31
CA ILE A 233 -3.99 6.84 7.68
C ILE A 233 -4.69 8.19 7.66
N ILE A 234 -5.61 8.40 8.59
CA ILE A 234 -6.22 9.69 8.89
C ILE A 234 -6.07 9.89 10.39
N VAL A 235 -5.33 10.92 10.78
CA VAL A 235 -5.11 11.24 12.20
C VAL A 235 -5.57 12.65 12.47
N VAL A 236 -6.32 12.83 13.54
CA VAL A 236 -6.48 14.12 14.21
C VAL A 236 -5.64 14.06 15.49
N PRO A 237 -4.48 14.73 15.53
CA PRO A 237 -3.52 14.62 16.60
C PRO A 237 -4.15 14.78 17.98
N GLY A 238 -3.80 13.88 18.89
CA GLY A 238 -4.30 13.83 20.25
C GLY A 238 -5.81 13.58 20.39
N ARG A 239 -6.50 13.06 19.35
CA ARG A 239 -7.97 12.89 19.37
C ARG A 239 -8.45 11.56 18.82
N CYS A 240 -8.17 11.28 17.56
CA CYS A 240 -8.62 10.05 16.92
C CYS A 240 -7.76 9.65 15.73
N VAL A 241 -7.82 8.39 15.37
CA VAL A 241 -7.10 7.83 14.22
C VAL A 241 -7.99 6.83 13.48
N GLN A 242 -7.90 6.86 12.15
CA GLN A 242 -8.31 5.77 11.28
C GLN A 242 -7.06 5.23 10.60
N TYR A 243 -6.85 3.92 10.70
CA TYR A 243 -5.80 3.21 10.00
C TYR A 243 -6.41 2.11 9.15
N SER A 244 -6.10 2.09 7.88
CA SER A 244 -6.55 1.05 6.95
C SER A 244 -5.35 0.36 6.35
N SER A 245 -5.40 -0.95 6.26
CA SER A 245 -4.40 -1.79 5.60
C SER A 245 -5.08 -2.76 4.66
N SER A 246 -4.52 -2.91 3.47
CA SER A 246 -4.95 -3.89 2.47
C SER A 246 -3.77 -4.61 1.84
N VAL A 247 -4.00 -5.84 1.41
CA VAL A 247 -2.99 -6.70 0.78
C VAL A 247 -3.45 -7.04 -0.65
N GLY A 248 -2.61 -6.72 -1.64
CA GLY A 248 -2.91 -7.00 -3.03
C GLY A 248 -3.89 -6.02 -3.68
N LEU A 249 -4.59 -6.48 -4.72
CA LEU A 249 -5.51 -5.67 -5.52
C LEU A 249 -6.99 -5.85 -5.15
N GLY A 250 -7.29 -6.73 -4.18
CA GLY A 250 -8.67 -7.05 -3.79
C GLY A 250 -9.07 -6.38 -2.47
N SER A 251 -10.32 -5.95 -2.39
CA SER A 251 -10.90 -5.33 -1.20
C SER A 251 -11.27 -6.31 -0.08
N ALA A 252 -11.22 -7.62 -0.35
CA ALA A 252 -11.62 -8.65 0.62
C ALA A 252 -10.66 -8.77 1.82
N SER A 253 -9.40 -8.34 1.65
CA SER A 253 -8.36 -8.35 2.70
C SER A 253 -8.22 -7.02 3.45
N ASP A 254 -9.13 -6.07 3.22
CA ASP A 254 -9.07 -4.76 3.85
C ASP A 254 -9.45 -4.88 5.33
N VAL A 255 -8.57 -4.35 6.17
CA VAL A 255 -8.84 -4.16 7.62
C VAL A 255 -8.71 -2.67 7.91
N THR A 256 -9.73 -2.12 8.52
CA THR A 256 -9.74 -0.72 8.94
C THR A 256 -10.02 -0.65 10.45
N MET A 257 -9.23 0.14 11.14
CA MET A 257 -9.38 0.43 12.55
C MET A 257 -9.72 1.92 12.71
N VAL A 258 -10.67 2.21 13.59
CA VAL A 258 -10.95 3.57 14.06
C VAL A 258 -10.78 3.58 15.57
N SER A 259 -10.00 4.51 16.10
CA SER A 259 -9.72 4.58 17.52
C SER A 259 -9.71 6.03 18.05
N THR A 260 -10.18 6.17 19.27
CA THR A 260 -10.07 7.37 20.11
C THR A 260 -9.16 7.14 21.32
N ASP A 261 -8.50 5.99 21.39
CA ASP A 261 -7.48 5.69 22.41
C ASP A 261 -6.26 6.60 22.18
N LEU A 262 -5.99 7.48 23.14
CA LEU A 262 -4.94 8.49 23.03
C LEU A 262 -3.53 7.89 23.00
N GLN A 263 -3.31 6.71 23.59
CA GLN A 263 -2.02 6.02 23.51
C GLN A 263 -1.79 5.51 22.09
N LEU A 264 -2.83 4.92 21.47
CA LEU A 264 -2.75 4.44 20.10
C LEU A 264 -2.66 5.60 19.09
N VAL A 265 -3.43 6.68 19.32
CA VAL A 265 -3.35 7.90 18.50
C VAL A 265 -1.93 8.46 18.53
N GLY A 266 -1.33 8.64 19.71
CA GLY A 266 0.04 9.15 19.85
C GLY A 266 1.13 8.21 19.31
N ALA A 267 0.87 6.91 19.23
CA ALA A 267 1.81 5.96 18.63
C ALA A 267 1.80 5.99 17.09
N ILE A 268 0.71 6.49 16.47
CA ILE A 268 0.54 6.59 15.02
C ILE A 268 0.84 8.02 14.51
N GLU A 269 0.72 9.03 15.36
CA GLU A 269 1.04 10.43 15.10
C GLU A 269 2.55 10.64 14.85
#